data_305a360a9352f118f4cad20cd7a653e1
#
_entry.id   305a360a9352f118f4cad20cd7a653e1
#
_cell.length_a   1.000
_cell.length_b   1.000
_cell.length_c   1.000
_cell.angle_alpha   90.00
_cell.angle_beta   90.00
_cell.angle_gamma   90.00
#
_symmetry.space_group_name_H-M   'P 1'
#
loop_
_entity.id
_entity.type
_entity.pdbx_description
1 polymer ?
#
loop_
_entity_poly.entity_id
_entity_poly.type
_entity_poly.pdbx_seq_one_letter_code
_entity_poly.pdbx_strand_id
1 'polypeptide(L)'
;MISSLGYLRIESADPGAWREFGLKILGMTEGRGPEAGAVYLRMDEFPARLVIIPGSADHLLASGWEVADAQALAAVGRALADAGVPYKAGTDDEVAARRVGAMLTAEDPAGHTLEVFCGAALDSRPSVSPYGNRFVTGDLGLGHVVLPVPAGDEAAFGFWTEILGFRLRDSMRMPAEFFGGQPGDPPVWFRFLGCNARHHSLALAPVPADPGIVHLMIETASLDDVGRALDRCVRRGATVSGSLGRHANDLMVSFYVRTPGGFDVEYGTDGRLVDDATWITRESTAVSLWGHSFAPPG
;
A
#
# COMPACT_ATOMS: atom_id res chain seq x y z
N MET A 1 10.85 11.52 -10.40
CA MET A 1 10.83 10.63 -9.22
C MET A 1 9.39 10.30 -8.89
N ILE A 2 9.15 9.17 -8.25
CA ILE A 2 7.82 8.75 -7.76
C ILE A 2 7.27 9.78 -6.79
N SER A 3 5.97 10.11 -6.92
CA SER A 3 5.28 11.10 -6.08
C SER A 3 4.36 10.46 -5.05
N SER A 4 3.65 9.39 -5.40
CA SER A 4 2.71 8.74 -4.48
C SER A 4 2.35 7.33 -4.91
N LEU A 5 1.83 6.53 -3.96
CA LEU A 5 1.10 5.30 -4.26
C LEU A 5 -0.29 5.68 -4.77
N GLY A 6 -0.56 5.41 -6.03
CA GLY A 6 -1.81 5.77 -6.69
C GLY A 6 -2.92 4.75 -6.45
N TYR A 7 -2.65 3.48 -6.72
CA TYR A 7 -3.62 2.39 -6.62
C TYR A 7 -2.97 1.04 -6.41
N LEU A 8 -3.78 0.05 -6.01
CA LEU A 8 -3.44 -1.37 -6.06
C LEU A 8 -4.38 -2.11 -7.01
N ARG A 9 -3.83 -3.07 -7.75
CA ARG A 9 -4.57 -4.05 -8.55
C ARG A 9 -4.42 -5.41 -7.91
N ILE A 10 -5.55 -6.03 -7.61
CA ILE A 10 -5.61 -7.27 -6.83
C ILE A 10 -6.46 -8.26 -7.61
N GLU A 11 -5.94 -9.44 -7.91
CA GLU A 11 -6.78 -10.55 -8.36
C GLU A 11 -7.56 -11.11 -7.17
N SER A 12 -8.80 -11.50 -7.38
CA SER A 12 -9.58 -12.18 -6.34
C SER A 12 -10.54 -13.21 -6.91
N ALA A 13 -10.65 -14.32 -6.19
CA ALA A 13 -11.66 -15.34 -6.46
C ALA A 13 -13.08 -14.89 -6.12
N ASP A 14 -13.23 -13.88 -5.24
CA ASP A 14 -14.53 -13.29 -4.86
C ASP A 14 -14.49 -11.75 -4.85
N PRO A 15 -14.58 -11.08 -6.02
CA PRO A 15 -14.71 -9.63 -6.08
C PRO A 15 -15.95 -9.10 -5.36
N GLY A 16 -17.02 -9.91 -5.22
CA GLY A 16 -18.24 -9.54 -4.50
C GLY A 16 -17.97 -9.34 -3.00
N ALA A 17 -17.20 -10.23 -2.37
CA ALA A 17 -16.76 -10.06 -0.97
C ALA A 17 -15.92 -8.80 -0.80
N TRP A 18 -15.04 -8.50 -1.74
CA TRP A 18 -14.26 -7.24 -1.75
C TRP A 18 -15.13 -6.00 -1.87
N ARG A 19 -16.18 -6.05 -2.71
CA ARG A 19 -17.14 -4.96 -2.82
C ARG A 19 -17.82 -4.68 -1.48
N GLU A 20 -18.34 -5.73 -0.81
CA GLU A 20 -18.94 -5.60 0.52
C GLU A 20 -17.95 -5.11 1.57
N PHE A 21 -16.72 -5.65 1.56
CA PHE A 21 -15.66 -5.22 2.46
C PHE A 21 -15.32 -3.72 2.27
N GLY A 22 -15.06 -3.30 1.04
CA GLY A 22 -14.73 -1.91 0.72
C GLY A 22 -15.84 -0.93 1.11
N LEU A 23 -17.08 -1.24 0.73
CA LEU A 23 -18.22 -0.35 0.99
C LEU A 23 -18.70 -0.37 2.44
N LYS A 24 -18.73 -1.55 3.07
CA LYS A 24 -19.40 -1.72 4.36
C LYS A 24 -18.45 -1.73 5.57
N ILE A 25 -17.19 -2.09 5.38
CA ILE A 25 -16.16 -2.07 6.43
C ILE A 25 -15.31 -0.81 6.29
N LEU A 26 -14.62 -0.64 5.15
CA LEU A 26 -13.70 0.48 4.96
C LEU A 26 -14.42 1.83 4.76
N GLY A 27 -15.66 1.81 4.26
CA GLY A 27 -16.42 3.04 3.99
C GLY A 27 -15.97 3.74 2.71
N MET A 28 -15.39 3.01 1.78
CA MET A 28 -15.07 3.49 0.43
C MET A 28 -16.34 3.67 -0.40
N THR A 29 -16.20 4.25 -1.57
CA THR A 29 -17.28 4.39 -2.55
C THR A 29 -16.99 3.56 -3.79
N GLU A 30 -18.04 3.15 -4.51
CA GLU A 30 -17.90 2.37 -5.73
C GLU A 30 -17.55 3.26 -6.92
N GLY A 31 -16.47 2.90 -7.60
CA GLY A 31 -16.05 3.47 -8.87
C GLY A 31 -16.60 2.72 -10.08
N ARG A 32 -16.10 3.08 -11.27
CA ARG A 32 -16.40 2.40 -12.52
C ARG A 32 -15.14 2.28 -13.36
N GLY A 33 -15.00 1.17 -14.06
CA GLY A 33 -13.91 0.93 -14.99
C GLY A 33 -14.30 -0.08 -16.07
N PRO A 34 -13.42 -0.29 -17.05
CA PRO A 34 -13.75 -1.07 -18.25
C PRO A 34 -13.63 -2.59 -18.07
N GLU A 35 -12.93 -3.07 -17.04
CA GLU A 35 -12.64 -4.50 -16.88
C GLU A 35 -13.90 -5.25 -16.42
N ALA A 36 -14.30 -6.25 -17.17
CA ALA A 36 -15.54 -6.98 -16.92
C ALA A 36 -15.48 -7.73 -15.58
N GLY A 37 -16.51 -7.56 -14.75
CA GLY A 37 -16.60 -8.19 -13.43
C GLY A 37 -15.70 -7.60 -12.37
N ALA A 38 -14.84 -6.63 -12.70
CA ALA A 38 -13.98 -5.99 -11.72
C ALA A 38 -14.74 -5.04 -10.78
N VAL A 39 -14.26 -4.93 -9.55
CA VAL A 39 -14.76 -3.99 -8.55
C VAL A 39 -13.76 -2.85 -8.39
N TYR A 40 -14.25 -1.62 -8.50
CA TYR A 40 -13.48 -0.40 -8.38
C TYR A 40 -13.88 0.31 -7.09
N LEU A 41 -12.92 0.52 -6.18
CA LEU A 41 -13.16 1.16 -4.90
C LEU A 41 -12.41 2.49 -4.82
N ARG A 42 -13.14 3.54 -4.48
CA ARG A 42 -12.67 4.93 -4.43
C ARG A 42 -12.61 5.45 -3.00
N MET A 43 -11.66 6.34 -2.77
CA MET A 43 -11.50 7.11 -1.53
C MET A 43 -11.60 8.62 -1.77
N ASP A 44 -11.36 9.05 -2.99
CA ASP A 44 -11.25 10.44 -3.43
C ASP A 44 -11.69 10.58 -4.91
N GLU A 45 -11.15 11.59 -5.61
CA GLU A 45 -11.41 11.88 -7.02
C GLU A 45 -10.73 10.90 -7.97
N PHE A 46 -9.81 10.05 -7.53
CA PHE A 46 -9.24 9.01 -8.37
C PHE A 46 -10.34 8.05 -8.84
N PRO A 47 -10.24 7.52 -10.07
CA PRO A 47 -11.24 6.58 -10.61
C PRO A 47 -11.37 5.30 -9.78
N ALA A 48 -10.25 4.83 -9.23
CA ALA A 48 -10.19 3.80 -8.21
C ALA A 48 -8.85 3.87 -7.47
N ARG A 49 -8.87 3.51 -6.19
CA ARG A 49 -7.67 3.28 -5.37
C ARG A 49 -7.40 1.79 -5.20
N LEU A 50 -8.45 0.97 -5.20
CA LEU A 50 -8.34 -0.49 -5.29
C LEU A 50 -9.13 -0.96 -6.50
N VAL A 51 -8.48 -1.77 -7.34
CA VAL A 51 -9.08 -2.42 -8.50
C VAL A 51 -9.01 -3.92 -8.28
N ILE A 52 -10.17 -4.54 -8.06
CA ILE A 52 -10.27 -5.97 -7.77
C ILE A 52 -10.69 -6.68 -9.05
N ILE A 53 -9.81 -7.49 -9.57
CA ILE A 53 -9.95 -8.20 -10.84
C ILE A 53 -10.43 -9.62 -10.55
N PRO A 54 -11.50 -10.11 -11.20
CA PRO A 54 -11.91 -11.50 -11.04
C PRO A 54 -10.84 -12.46 -11.58
N GLY A 55 -10.53 -13.48 -10.80
CA GLY A 55 -9.54 -14.49 -11.15
C GLY A 55 -9.70 -15.77 -10.33
N SER A 56 -8.67 -16.60 -10.31
CA SER A 56 -8.69 -17.90 -9.65
C SER A 56 -7.96 -17.92 -8.30
N ALA A 57 -7.25 -16.86 -7.98
CA ALA A 57 -6.47 -16.72 -6.78
C ALA A 57 -6.65 -15.32 -6.17
N ASP A 58 -6.16 -15.14 -4.95
CA ASP A 58 -6.15 -13.86 -4.26
C ASP A 58 -4.71 -13.40 -4.13
N HIS A 59 -4.29 -12.43 -4.97
CA HIS A 59 -2.92 -11.88 -4.92
C HIS A 59 -2.80 -10.48 -5.50
N LEU A 60 -1.74 -9.79 -5.12
CA LEU A 60 -1.38 -8.48 -5.67
C LEU A 60 -0.91 -8.64 -7.11
N LEU A 61 -1.64 -8.06 -8.07
CA LEU A 61 -1.23 -8.03 -9.47
C LEU A 61 -0.22 -6.92 -9.75
N ALA A 62 -0.43 -5.74 -9.18
CA ALA A 62 0.47 -4.60 -9.33
C ALA A 62 0.20 -3.51 -8.29
N SER A 63 1.26 -2.78 -7.95
CA SER A 63 1.18 -1.48 -7.27
C SER A 63 1.37 -0.36 -8.28
N GLY A 64 0.46 0.62 -8.30
CA GLY A 64 0.49 1.78 -9.20
C GLY A 64 1.14 2.99 -8.52
N TRP A 65 2.19 3.55 -9.13
CA TRP A 65 2.98 4.65 -8.59
C TRP A 65 2.91 5.86 -9.50
N GLU A 66 2.48 6.98 -8.95
CA GLU A 66 2.30 8.21 -9.69
C GLU A 66 3.60 9.00 -9.82
N VAL A 67 3.79 9.63 -10.96
CA VAL A 67 4.83 10.64 -11.21
C VAL A 67 4.19 11.92 -11.73
N ALA A 68 4.89 13.05 -11.59
CA ALA A 68 4.34 14.37 -11.86
C ALA A 68 3.83 14.57 -13.30
N ASP A 69 4.55 14.04 -14.29
CA ASP A 69 4.27 14.25 -15.71
C ASP A 69 4.97 13.22 -16.61
N ALA A 70 4.78 13.35 -17.92
CA ALA A 70 5.41 12.48 -18.93
C ALA A 70 6.95 12.59 -18.94
N GLN A 71 7.51 13.73 -18.55
CA GLN A 71 8.97 13.89 -18.47
C GLN A 71 9.51 13.08 -17.28
N ALA A 72 8.85 13.12 -16.15
CA ALA A 72 9.17 12.32 -14.97
C ALA A 72 9.02 10.82 -15.25
N LEU A 73 7.95 10.42 -15.98
CA LEU A 73 7.76 9.02 -16.40
C LEU A 73 8.92 8.54 -17.30
N ALA A 74 9.30 9.36 -18.29
CA ALA A 74 10.45 9.06 -19.16
C ALA A 74 11.78 9.00 -18.39
N ALA A 75 11.93 9.79 -17.32
CA ALA A 75 13.10 9.74 -16.44
C ALA A 75 13.16 8.42 -15.64
N VAL A 76 12.03 7.92 -15.16
CA VAL A 76 11.96 6.58 -14.51
C VAL A 76 12.35 5.49 -15.54
N GLY A 77 11.80 5.54 -16.75
CA GLY A 77 12.16 4.56 -17.80
C GLY A 77 13.66 4.55 -18.11
N ARG A 78 14.30 5.74 -18.17
CA ARG A 78 15.77 5.82 -18.33
C ARG A 78 16.52 5.23 -17.14
N ALA A 79 16.13 5.55 -15.92
CA ALA A 79 16.77 5.01 -14.72
C ALA A 79 16.70 3.48 -14.66
N LEU A 80 15.55 2.90 -15.01
CA LEU A 80 15.41 1.45 -15.15
C LEU A 80 16.33 0.87 -16.24
N ALA A 81 16.38 1.50 -17.44
CA ALA A 81 17.25 1.06 -18.53
C ALA A 81 18.73 1.14 -18.17
N ASP A 82 19.16 2.24 -17.55
CA ASP A 82 20.55 2.45 -17.10
C ASP A 82 20.98 1.43 -16.04
N ALA A 83 20.02 0.98 -15.22
CA ALA A 83 20.23 -0.09 -14.24
C ALA A 83 20.07 -1.51 -14.84
N GLY A 84 19.77 -1.64 -16.12
CA GLY A 84 19.56 -2.94 -16.79
C GLY A 84 18.26 -3.63 -16.36
N VAL A 85 17.29 -2.91 -15.80
CA VAL A 85 15.98 -3.45 -15.40
C VAL A 85 15.03 -3.40 -16.60
N PRO A 86 14.48 -4.55 -17.04
CA PRO A 86 13.48 -4.58 -18.10
C PRO A 86 12.20 -3.84 -17.71
N TYR A 87 11.66 -3.06 -18.62
CA TYR A 87 10.35 -2.44 -18.46
C TYR A 87 9.59 -2.41 -19.79
N LYS A 88 8.28 -2.22 -19.74
CA LYS A 88 7.40 -2.08 -20.90
C LYS A 88 6.61 -0.79 -20.81
N ALA A 89 6.50 -0.05 -21.90
CA ALA A 89 5.51 1.01 -22.02
C ALA A 89 4.10 0.40 -22.03
N GLY A 90 3.17 1.03 -21.35
CA GLY A 90 1.77 0.61 -21.38
C GLY A 90 1.19 0.74 -22.77
N THR A 91 0.37 -0.24 -23.17
CA THR A 91 -0.43 -0.19 -24.39
C THR A 91 -1.58 0.83 -24.23
N ASP A 92 -2.19 1.25 -25.34
CA ASP A 92 -3.35 2.15 -25.32
C ASP A 92 -4.50 1.58 -24.49
N ASP A 93 -4.72 0.27 -24.53
CA ASP A 93 -5.76 -0.42 -23.75
C ASP A 93 -5.43 -0.39 -22.25
N GLU A 94 -4.17 -0.61 -21.86
CA GLU A 94 -3.73 -0.54 -20.46
C GLU A 94 -3.85 0.88 -19.92
N VAL A 95 -3.39 1.86 -20.67
CA VAL A 95 -3.49 3.30 -20.34
C VAL A 95 -4.96 3.69 -20.16
N ALA A 96 -5.83 3.29 -21.07
CA ALA A 96 -7.27 3.55 -21.00
C ALA A 96 -7.91 2.84 -19.80
N ALA A 97 -7.54 1.58 -19.53
CA ALA A 97 -8.08 0.80 -18.41
C ALA A 97 -7.70 1.41 -17.03
N ARG A 98 -6.50 1.98 -16.91
CA ARG A 98 -6.06 2.69 -15.69
C ARG A 98 -6.55 4.13 -15.64
N ARG A 99 -7.08 4.64 -16.76
CA ARG A 99 -7.51 6.04 -16.92
C ARG A 99 -6.40 7.03 -16.60
N VAL A 100 -5.24 6.81 -17.20
CA VAL A 100 -4.02 7.63 -17.04
C VAL A 100 -3.57 8.17 -18.39
N GLY A 101 -2.67 9.16 -18.40
CA GLY A 101 -2.13 9.74 -19.62
C GLY A 101 -1.05 8.89 -20.27
N ALA A 102 -0.21 8.25 -19.46
CA ALA A 102 0.81 7.30 -19.89
C ALA A 102 1.25 6.44 -18.71
N MET A 103 1.83 5.26 -18.99
CA MET A 103 2.38 4.38 -17.97
C MET A 103 3.51 3.51 -18.50
N LEU A 104 4.28 2.93 -17.60
CA LEU A 104 5.18 1.82 -17.82
C LEU A 104 5.01 0.76 -16.75
N THR A 105 5.40 -0.47 -17.04
CA THR A 105 5.37 -1.60 -16.10
C THR A 105 6.77 -2.20 -15.99
N ALA A 106 7.19 -2.49 -14.76
CA ALA A 106 8.44 -3.17 -14.43
C ALA A 106 8.20 -4.16 -13.28
N GLU A 107 9.21 -4.97 -12.98
CA GLU A 107 9.24 -5.83 -11.80
C GLU A 107 10.41 -5.43 -10.91
N ASP A 108 10.20 -5.44 -9.60
CA ASP A 108 11.29 -5.30 -8.65
C ASP A 108 12.06 -6.62 -8.51
N PRO A 109 13.27 -6.63 -7.89
CA PRO A 109 14.05 -7.86 -7.73
C PRO A 109 13.38 -8.97 -6.90
N ALA A 110 12.37 -8.64 -6.09
CA ALA A 110 11.58 -9.61 -5.34
C ALA A 110 10.40 -10.19 -6.15
N GLY A 111 10.20 -9.72 -7.41
CA GLY A 111 9.16 -10.21 -8.32
C GLY A 111 7.83 -9.45 -8.20
N HIS A 112 7.79 -8.30 -7.52
CA HIS A 112 6.57 -7.50 -7.47
C HIS A 112 6.45 -6.64 -8.72
N THR A 113 5.28 -6.71 -9.36
CA THR A 113 4.95 -5.82 -10.47
C THR A 113 4.62 -4.43 -9.98
N LEU A 114 5.23 -3.43 -10.61
CA LEU A 114 4.90 -2.02 -10.41
C LEU A 114 4.47 -1.40 -11.74
N GLU A 115 3.44 -0.58 -11.69
CA GLU A 115 2.96 0.26 -12.77
C GLU A 115 3.31 1.71 -12.41
N VAL A 116 4.18 2.38 -13.18
CA VAL A 116 4.48 3.81 -12.98
C VAL A 116 3.69 4.60 -14.00
N PHE A 117 2.96 5.62 -13.57
CA PHE A 117 2.03 6.35 -14.42
C PHE A 117 2.03 7.86 -14.16
N CYS A 118 1.51 8.64 -15.13
CA CYS A 118 1.22 10.07 -14.99
C CYS A 118 -0.13 10.43 -15.62
N GLY A 119 -0.66 11.59 -15.23
CA GLY A 119 -1.86 12.15 -15.86
C GLY A 119 -3.12 11.35 -15.55
N ALA A 120 -3.38 11.01 -14.28
CA ALA A 120 -4.60 10.36 -13.88
C ALA A 120 -5.85 11.19 -14.26
N ALA A 121 -6.81 10.57 -14.96
CA ALA A 121 -8.08 11.18 -15.28
C ALA A 121 -9.02 11.09 -14.07
N LEU A 122 -9.16 12.17 -13.33
CA LEU A 122 -9.98 12.23 -12.13
C LEU A 122 -11.48 12.08 -12.44
N ASP A 123 -12.21 11.48 -11.53
CA ASP A 123 -13.67 11.37 -11.62
C ASP A 123 -14.31 12.65 -11.03
N SER A 124 -15.14 13.32 -11.82
CA SER A 124 -15.81 14.56 -11.41
C SER A 124 -16.90 14.35 -10.34
N ARG A 125 -17.32 13.10 -10.11
CA ARG A 125 -18.30 12.78 -9.06
C ARG A 125 -17.59 12.75 -7.69
N PRO A 126 -18.09 13.49 -6.70
CA PRO A 126 -17.53 13.43 -5.35
C PRO A 126 -17.52 12.00 -4.80
N SER A 127 -16.42 11.62 -4.15
CA SER A 127 -16.36 10.40 -3.34
C SER A 127 -16.87 10.73 -1.93
N VAL A 128 -18.12 10.38 -1.66
CA VAL A 128 -18.75 10.64 -0.35
C VAL A 128 -18.96 9.32 0.36
N SER A 129 -18.18 9.09 1.41
CA SER A 129 -18.33 7.90 2.23
C SER A 129 -19.74 7.79 2.82
N PRO A 130 -20.38 6.60 2.76
CA PRO A 130 -21.70 6.39 3.36
C PRO A 130 -21.71 6.53 4.89
N TYR A 131 -20.54 6.58 5.51
CA TYR A 131 -20.38 6.74 6.96
C TYR A 131 -19.82 8.12 7.37
N GLY A 132 -19.61 9.02 6.38
CA GLY A 132 -19.11 10.37 6.62
C GLY A 132 -17.61 10.45 6.93
N ASN A 133 -16.88 9.33 6.89
CA ASN A 133 -15.44 9.35 7.08
C ASN A 133 -14.73 10.02 5.89
N ARG A 134 -13.63 10.70 6.16
CA ARG A 134 -12.78 11.32 5.17
C ARG A 134 -11.43 10.62 5.15
N PHE A 135 -10.99 10.24 3.96
CA PHE A 135 -9.67 9.65 3.75
C PHE A 135 -8.61 10.72 3.58
N VAL A 136 -7.41 10.44 4.05
CA VAL A 136 -6.22 11.28 3.85
C VAL A 136 -5.51 10.78 2.59
N THR A 137 -5.69 11.52 1.50
CA THR A 137 -5.19 11.21 0.16
C THR A 137 -4.47 12.43 -0.45
N GLY A 138 -4.77 12.82 -1.68
CA GLY A 138 -4.13 13.94 -2.38
C GLY A 138 -2.64 13.66 -2.61
N ASP A 139 -1.78 14.60 -2.25
CA ASP A 139 -0.32 14.48 -2.41
C ASP A 139 0.30 13.31 -1.59
N LEU A 140 -0.44 12.78 -0.63
CA LEU A 140 -0.02 11.63 0.19
C LEU A 140 -0.41 10.28 -0.45
N GLY A 141 -1.16 10.29 -1.53
CA GLY A 141 -1.59 9.09 -2.25
C GLY A 141 -2.61 8.22 -1.51
N LEU A 142 -2.75 6.97 -1.95
CA LEU A 142 -3.65 5.97 -1.36
C LEU A 142 -3.39 5.71 0.13
N GLY A 143 -2.12 5.67 0.51
CA GLY A 143 -1.65 5.25 1.83
C GLY A 143 -0.24 4.67 1.73
N HIS A 144 0.00 3.52 2.36
CA HIS A 144 1.22 2.75 2.12
C HIS A 144 0.93 1.27 1.85
N VAL A 145 1.86 0.61 1.18
CA VAL A 145 1.86 -0.84 0.96
C VAL A 145 3.08 -1.46 1.61
N VAL A 146 2.91 -2.64 2.20
CA VAL A 146 4.01 -3.45 2.73
C VAL A 146 4.15 -4.68 1.86
N LEU A 147 5.31 -4.79 1.21
CA LEU A 147 5.63 -5.88 0.30
C LEU A 147 6.56 -6.90 0.97
N PRO A 148 6.28 -8.22 0.80
CA PRO A 148 7.17 -9.25 1.29
C PRO A 148 8.46 -9.28 0.47
N VAL A 149 9.60 -9.42 1.13
CA VAL A 149 10.90 -9.60 0.46
C VAL A 149 11.67 -10.72 1.14
N PRO A 150 12.59 -11.42 0.44
CA PRO A 150 13.51 -12.32 1.10
C PRO A 150 14.32 -11.63 2.20
N ALA A 151 14.65 -12.36 3.26
CA ALA A 151 15.48 -11.81 4.32
C ALA A 151 16.87 -11.39 3.76
N GLY A 152 17.28 -10.15 4.05
CA GLY A 152 18.56 -9.61 3.57
C GLY A 152 18.57 -9.23 2.09
N ASP A 153 17.42 -9.04 1.46
CA ASP A 153 17.31 -8.63 0.06
C ASP A 153 17.72 -7.15 -0.12
N GLU A 154 19.03 -6.95 -0.31
CA GLU A 154 19.60 -5.63 -0.61
C GLU A 154 19.27 -5.20 -2.05
N ALA A 155 18.99 -6.13 -2.97
CA ALA A 155 18.66 -5.80 -4.35
C ALA A 155 17.29 -5.12 -4.46
N ALA A 156 16.26 -5.63 -3.74
CA ALA A 156 14.97 -4.97 -3.66
C ALA A 156 15.09 -3.58 -3.01
N PHE A 157 15.86 -3.47 -1.92
CA PHE A 157 16.08 -2.18 -1.27
C PHE A 157 16.78 -1.17 -2.19
N GLY A 158 17.87 -1.57 -2.87
CA GLY A 158 18.59 -0.73 -3.84
C GLY A 158 17.71 -0.33 -5.02
N PHE A 159 16.86 -1.22 -5.53
CA PHE A 159 15.91 -0.91 -6.58
C PHE A 159 14.99 0.25 -6.21
N TRP A 160 14.36 0.20 -5.04
CA TRP A 160 13.44 1.24 -4.62
C TRP A 160 14.16 2.54 -4.24
N THR A 161 15.36 2.48 -3.66
CA THR A 161 16.08 3.68 -3.19
C THR A 161 16.96 4.32 -4.25
N GLU A 162 17.77 3.54 -4.96
CA GLU A 162 18.78 4.05 -5.89
C GLU A 162 18.21 4.28 -7.30
N ILE A 163 17.27 3.43 -7.75
CA ILE A 163 16.69 3.54 -9.09
C ILE A 163 15.42 4.40 -9.07
N LEU A 164 14.48 4.12 -8.15
CA LEU A 164 13.20 4.82 -8.08
C LEU A 164 13.20 6.06 -7.20
N GLY A 165 14.26 6.26 -6.39
CA GLY A 165 14.49 7.48 -5.61
C GLY A 165 13.69 7.56 -4.32
N PHE A 166 13.20 6.45 -3.77
CA PHE A 166 12.62 6.42 -2.44
C PHE A 166 13.67 6.71 -1.37
N ARG A 167 13.26 7.30 -0.27
CA ARG A 167 14.13 7.63 0.85
C ARG A 167 13.86 6.71 2.02
N LEU A 168 14.91 6.09 2.57
CA LEU A 168 14.80 5.37 3.82
C LEU A 168 14.43 6.35 4.94
N ARG A 169 13.27 6.15 5.53
CA ARG A 169 12.76 6.93 6.65
C ARG A 169 13.18 6.34 7.97
N ASP A 170 13.00 5.04 8.06
CA ASP A 170 13.16 4.29 9.28
C ASP A 170 13.48 2.83 8.94
N SER A 171 14.10 2.14 9.88
CA SER A 171 14.22 0.70 9.86
C SER A 171 13.81 0.14 11.23
N MET A 172 13.28 -1.07 11.22
CA MET A 172 12.89 -1.76 12.43
C MET A 172 13.58 -3.11 12.47
N ARG A 173 14.28 -3.36 13.56
CA ARG A 173 14.96 -4.63 13.81
C ARG A 173 14.11 -5.49 14.73
N MET A 174 13.76 -6.67 14.25
CA MET A 174 12.96 -7.63 15.00
C MET A 174 13.74 -8.93 15.21
N PRO A 175 13.62 -9.57 16.39
CA PRO A 175 14.20 -10.89 16.61
C PRO A 175 13.68 -11.90 15.60
N ALA A 176 14.56 -12.73 15.05
CA ALA A 176 14.20 -13.75 14.06
C ALA A 176 13.14 -14.73 14.57
N GLU A 177 13.10 -14.98 15.87
CA GLU A 177 12.16 -15.89 16.54
C GLU A 177 10.69 -15.50 16.31
N PHE A 178 10.39 -14.22 16.13
CA PHE A 178 9.02 -13.76 15.79
C PHE A 178 8.56 -14.23 14.42
N PHE A 179 9.48 -14.66 13.57
CA PHE A 179 9.23 -15.08 12.17
C PHE A 179 9.66 -16.51 11.90
N GLY A 180 9.69 -17.34 12.95
CA GLY A 180 10.04 -18.77 12.85
C GLY A 180 11.53 -19.09 12.82
N GLY A 181 12.40 -18.09 13.02
CA GLY A 181 13.84 -18.28 13.22
C GLY A 181 14.18 -18.90 14.57
N GLN A 182 15.47 -19.26 14.77
CA GLN A 182 15.97 -19.83 16.01
C GLN A 182 16.60 -18.75 16.91
N PRO A 183 16.65 -18.94 18.24
CA PRO A 183 17.42 -18.09 19.12
C PRO A 183 18.88 -18.00 18.69
N GLY A 184 19.33 -16.74 18.46
CA GLY A 184 20.68 -16.47 17.98
C GLY A 184 20.81 -16.27 16.47
N ASP A 185 19.74 -16.47 15.69
CA ASP A 185 19.71 -16.08 14.29
C ASP A 185 19.82 -14.54 14.15
N PRO A 186 20.38 -14.04 13.03
CA PRO A 186 20.41 -12.63 12.77
C PRO A 186 19.02 -12.02 12.79
N PRO A 187 18.84 -10.81 13.34
CA PRO A 187 17.54 -10.15 13.34
C PRO A 187 17.06 -9.86 11.91
N VAL A 188 15.76 -9.84 11.72
CA VAL A 188 15.13 -9.42 10.47
C VAL A 188 14.90 -7.91 10.47
N TRP A 189 15.07 -7.28 9.30
CA TRP A 189 14.99 -5.85 9.12
C TRP A 189 13.81 -5.47 8.26
N PHE A 190 12.90 -4.70 8.83
CA PHE A 190 11.87 -3.98 8.07
C PHE A 190 12.43 -2.63 7.65
N ARG A 191 12.17 -2.20 6.42
CA ARG A 191 12.64 -0.93 5.87
C ARG A 191 11.47 -0.10 5.40
N PHE A 192 11.33 1.11 5.93
CA PHE A 192 10.23 2.03 5.65
C PHE A 192 10.70 3.13 4.71
N LEU A 193 10.10 3.17 3.51
CA LEU A 193 10.55 4.00 2.39
C LEU A 193 9.49 5.04 2.04
N GLY A 194 9.91 6.32 1.95
CA GLY A 194 9.03 7.44 1.61
C GLY A 194 9.34 8.02 0.24
N CYS A 195 8.31 8.45 -0.47
CA CYS A 195 8.40 9.20 -1.72
C CYS A 195 7.74 10.58 -1.66
N ASN A 196 7.04 10.88 -0.57
CA ASN A 196 6.37 12.15 -0.29
C ASN A 196 6.43 12.47 1.22
N ALA A 197 5.59 13.40 1.70
CA ALA A 197 5.56 13.78 3.10
C ALA A 197 4.99 12.73 4.05
N ARG A 198 4.31 11.67 3.57
CA ARG A 198 3.94 10.52 4.40
C ARG A 198 5.22 9.85 4.92
N HIS A 199 5.22 9.42 6.19
CA HIS A 199 6.40 8.77 6.78
C HIS A 199 6.93 7.68 5.84
N HIS A 200 6.08 6.80 5.36
CA HIS A 200 6.41 5.85 4.31
C HIS A 200 5.21 5.58 3.41
N SER A 201 5.47 5.36 2.14
CA SER A 201 4.50 4.91 1.15
C SER A 201 4.72 3.45 0.77
N LEU A 202 5.90 2.91 1.10
CA LEU A 202 6.31 1.53 0.90
C LEU A 202 7.05 1.05 2.14
N ALA A 203 6.80 -0.18 2.56
CA ALA A 203 7.72 -0.91 3.43
C ALA A 203 8.10 -2.25 2.80
N LEU A 204 9.36 -2.64 3.00
CA LEU A 204 9.89 -3.95 2.65
C LEU A 204 9.97 -4.79 3.91
N ALA A 205 9.25 -5.91 3.93
CA ALA A 205 9.12 -6.77 5.10
C ALA A 205 9.68 -8.17 4.80
N PRO A 206 10.68 -8.67 5.55
CA PRO A 206 11.25 -9.99 5.33
C PRO A 206 10.37 -11.09 5.95
N VAL A 207 9.12 -11.13 5.53
CA VAL A 207 8.10 -12.10 5.98
C VAL A 207 7.41 -12.72 4.78
N PRO A 208 7.08 -14.01 4.80
CA PRO A 208 6.30 -14.63 3.73
C PRO A 208 4.87 -14.05 3.70
N ALA A 209 4.35 -13.82 2.51
CA ALA A 209 2.96 -13.44 2.31
C ALA A 209 2.49 -13.99 0.95
N ASP A 210 1.72 -15.07 0.98
CA ASP A 210 1.21 -15.75 -0.23
C ASP A 210 0.46 -14.82 -1.19
N PRO A 211 -0.33 -13.84 -0.71
CA PRO A 211 -0.96 -12.86 -1.61
C PRO A 211 0.00 -11.86 -2.27
N GLY A 212 1.31 -11.92 -2.02
CA GLY A 212 2.29 -10.96 -2.55
C GLY A 212 2.21 -9.57 -1.92
N ILE A 213 1.49 -9.45 -0.81
CA ILE A 213 1.31 -8.22 -0.02
C ILE A 213 1.10 -8.60 1.44
N VAL A 214 1.80 -7.92 2.36
CA VAL A 214 1.63 -8.13 3.80
C VAL A 214 0.42 -7.35 4.30
N HIS A 215 0.39 -6.05 4.04
CA HIS A 215 -0.79 -5.22 4.28
C HIS A 215 -0.82 -3.96 3.40
N LEU A 216 -2.01 -3.39 3.30
CA LEU A 216 -2.28 -2.04 2.80
C LEU A 216 -2.68 -1.16 3.97
N MET A 217 -2.10 0.03 4.11
CA MET A 217 -2.58 1.04 5.06
C MET A 217 -3.49 2.06 4.35
N ILE A 218 -4.61 2.37 5.00
CA ILE A 218 -5.57 3.41 4.63
C ILE A 218 -5.69 4.40 5.79
N GLU A 219 -5.46 5.68 5.52
CA GLU A 219 -5.54 6.73 6.55
C GLU A 219 -6.83 7.53 6.45
N THR A 220 -7.42 7.82 7.61
CA THR A 220 -8.59 8.69 7.77
C THR A 220 -8.25 9.94 8.59
N ALA A 221 -9.09 10.96 8.44
CA ALA A 221 -8.82 12.28 9.00
C ALA A 221 -9.04 12.37 10.52
N SER A 222 -9.61 11.34 11.16
CA SER A 222 -9.93 11.41 12.60
C SER A 222 -9.89 10.06 13.30
N LEU A 223 -9.57 10.09 14.59
CA LEU A 223 -9.66 8.92 15.46
C LEU A 223 -11.08 8.37 15.55
N ASP A 224 -12.09 9.22 15.48
CA ASP A 224 -13.50 8.80 15.46
C ASP A 224 -13.82 7.95 14.23
N ASP A 225 -13.20 8.24 13.08
CA ASP A 225 -13.39 7.42 11.87
C ASP A 225 -12.79 6.03 12.06
N VAL A 226 -11.62 5.94 12.72
CA VAL A 226 -10.97 4.66 13.08
C VAL A 226 -11.86 3.88 14.05
N GLY A 227 -12.35 4.51 15.11
CA GLY A 227 -13.24 3.86 16.08
C GLY A 227 -14.55 3.35 15.46
N ARG A 228 -15.17 4.17 14.58
CA ARG A 228 -16.39 3.75 13.85
C ARG A 228 -16.11 2.62 12.86
N ALA A 229 -14.92 2.58 12.25
CA ALA A 229 -14.53 1.47 11.38
C ALA A 229 -14.35 0.17 12.18
N LEU A 230 -13.69 0.24 13.34
CA LEU A 230 -13.55 -0.90 14.26
C LEU A 230 -14.92 -1.43 14.70
N ASP A 231 -15.85 -0.53 15.06
CA ASP A 231 -17.23 -0.89 15.36
C ASP A 231 -17.94 -1.59 14.18
N ARG A 232 -17.69 -1.16 12.94
CA ARG A 232 -18.24 -1.84 11.76
C ARG A 232 -17.67 -3.24 11.59
N CYS A 233 -16.37 -3.42 11.85
CA CYS A 233 -15.73 -4.76 11.83
C CYS A 233 -16.44 -5.69 12.82
N VAL A 234 -16.57 -5.27 14.08
CA VAL A 234 -17.22 -6.07 15.14
C VAL A 234 -18.67 -6.40 14.77
N ARG A 235 -19.47 -5.41 14.38
CA ARG A 235 -20.90 -5.62 14.03
C ARG A 235 -21.11 -6.52 12.81
N ARG A 236 -20.13 -6.60 11.90
CA ARG A 236 -20.24 -7.40 10.68
C ARG A 236 -19.45 -8.71 10.74
N GLY A 237 -18.80 -9.01 11.85
CA GLY A 237 -18.01 -10.22 12.02
C GLY A 237 -16.75 -10.26 11.17
N ALA A 238 -16.21 -9.09 10.78
CA ALA A 238 -14.91 -9.04 10.10
C ALA A 238 -13.77 -9.33 11.10
N THR A 239 -12.79 -10.09 10.67
CA THR A 239 -11.69 -10.50 11.54
C THR A 239 -10.74 -9.33 11.79
N VAL A 240 -10.69 -8.82 13.01
CA VAL A 240 -9.70 -7.87 13.48
C VAL A 240 -8.45 -8.67 13.83
N SER A 241 -7.41 -8.58 12.99
CA SER A 241 -6.15 -9.30 13.12
C SER A 241 -5.13 -8.59 14.01
N GLY A 242 -5.24 -7.29 14.15
CA GLY A 242 -4.44 -6.48 15.08
C GLY A 242 -5.34 -5.49 15.84
N SER A 243 -5.22 -5.46 17.17
CA SER A 243 -6.00 -4.55 18.01
C SER A 243 -5.62 -3.09 17.77
N LEU A 244 -6.46 -2.16 18.24
CA LEU A 244 -6.13 -0.74 18.23
C LEU A 244 -4.81 -0.48 18.98
N GLY A 245 -3.92 0.31 18.35
CA GLY A 245 -2.63 0.67 18.91
C GLY A 245 -2.05 1.93 18.29
N ARG A 246 -0.86 2.34 18.76
CA ARG A 246 -0.08 3.43 18.18
C ARG A 246 1.31 2.92 17.83
N HIS A 247 1.68 3.02 16.56
CA HIS A 247 3.02 2.65 16.10
C HIS A 247 4.11 3.55 16.70
N ALA A 248 5.31 2.99 16.86
CA ALA A 248 6.44 3.71 17.42
C ALA A 248 7.17 4.58 16.39
N ASN A 249 7.19 4.16 15.13
CA ASN A 249 7.93 4.82 14.05
C ASN A 249 7.18 5.99 13.42
N ASP A 250 6.00 5.76 12.89
CA ASP A 250 5.19 6.77 12.19
C ASP A 250 4.07 7.39 13.03
N LEU A 251 3.92 6.94 14.29
CA LEU A 251 2.93 7.42 15.27
C LEU A 251 1.46 7.19 14.87
N MET A 252 1.21 6.45 13.79
CA MET A 252 -0.15 6.11 13.35
C MET A 252 -0.93 5.42 14.47
N VAL A 253 -2.15 5.84 14.70
CA VAL A 253 -3.12 5.12 15.53
C VAL A 253 -3.99 4.31 14.60
N SER A 254 -3.89 2.99 14.68
CA SER A 254 -4.52 2.08 13.73
C SER A 254 -4.98 0.78 14.38
N PHE A 255 -5.76 0.02 13.64
CA PHE A 255 -6.04 -1.40 13.86
C PHE A 255 -5.95 -2.14 12.54
N TYR A 256 -5.86 -3.46 12.58
CA TYR A 256 -5.74 -4.29 11.39
C TYR A 256 -6.98 -5.15 11.21
N VAL A 257 -7.47 -5.25 9.98
CA VAL A 257 -8.61 -6.07 9.61
C VAL A 257 -8.28 -6.94 8.40
N ARG A 258 -8.59 -8.23 8.49
CA ARG A 258 -8.37 -9.21 7.43
C ARG A 258 -9.27 -8.91 6.23
N THR A 259 -8.66 -8.84 5.04
CA THR A 259 -9.36 -8.68 3.77
C THR A 259 -9.90 -10.01 3.25
N PRO A 260 -10.83 -10.00 2.29
CA PRO A 260 -11.21 -11.21 1.57
C PRO A 260 -10.04 -11.89 0.83
N GLY A 261 -9.00 -11.13 0.46
CA GLY A 261 -7.79 -11.64 -0.20
C GLY A 261 -6.71 -12.18 0.73
N GLY A 262 -7.00 -12.35 2.02
CA GLY A 262 -6.11 -13.03 2.97
C GLY A 262 -4.96 -12.19 3.54
N PHE A 263 -4.78 -10.95 3.12
CA PHE A 263 -3.87 -9.98 3.74
C PHE A 263 -4.64 -8.97 4.60
N ASP A 264 -3.95 -8.08 5.29
CA ASP A 264 -4.59 -7.12 6.18
C ASP A 264 -4.73 -5.71 5.56
N VAL A 265 -5.77 -4.99 5.96
CA VAL A 265 -5.81 -3.54 5.87
C VAL A 265 -5.52 -2.97 7.26
N GLU A 266 -4.47 -2.15 7.35
CA GLU A 266 -4.24 -1.24 8.45
C GLU A 266 -5.13 0.00 8.26
N TYR A 267 -6.06 0.23 9.18
CA TYR A 267 -6.98 1.37 9.10
C TYR A 267 -6.65 2.36 10.21
N GLY A 268 -6.12 3.53 9.84
CA GLY A 268 -5.47 4.42 10.80
C GLY A 268 -5.73 5.90 10.62
N THR A 269 -5.13 6.68 11.51
CA THR A 269 -5.14 8.15 11.54
C THR A 269 -3.88 8.70 12.23
N ASP A 270 -3.65 10.00 12.11
CA ASP A 270 -2.54 10.72 12.76
C ASP A 270 -1.14 10.24 12.35
N GLY A 271 -0.99 9.72 11.13
CA GLY A 271 0.32 9.36 10.60
C GLY A 271 1.28 10.55 10.57
N ARG A 272 2.50 10.34 11.02
CA ARG A 272 3.55 11.36 11.02
C ARG A 272 3.83 11.85 9.62
N LEU A 273 3.88 13.17 9.44
CA LEU A 273 4.41 13.80 8.25
C LEU A 273 5.90 14.09 8.41
N VAL A 274 6.64 13.93 7.33
CA VAL A 274 8.09 14.07 7.25
C VAL A 274 8.43 15.24 6.34
N ASP A 275 9.32 16.11 6.83
CA ASP A 275 10.01 17.09 6.01
C ASP A 275 11.40 16.54 5.66
N ASP A 276 11.61 16.26 4.38
CA ASP A 276 12.85 15.70 3.84
C ASP A 276 14.08 16.55 4.11
N ALA A 277 13.93 17.87 4.30
CA ALA A 277 15.04 18.77 4.58
C ALA A 277 15.58 18.60 6.00
N THR A 278 14.76 18.10 6.91
CA THR A 278 15.09 17.99 8.34
C THR A 278 15.04 16.57 8.90
N TRP A 279 14.53 15.61 8.10
CA TRP A 279 14.37 14.24 8.56
C TRP A 279 15.72 13.53 8.74
N ILE A 280 15.85 12.87 9.87
CA ILE A 280 16.99 11.99 10.18
C ILE A 280 16.46 10.56 10.26
N THR A 281 17.01 9.67 9.41
CA THR A 281 16.72 8.24 9.45
C THR A 281 17.03 7.65 10.82
N ARG A 282 16.16 6.77 11.31
CA ARG A 282 16.25 6.19 12.66
C ARG A 282 16.06 4.67 12.60
N GLU A 283 16.42 4.00 13.68
CA GLU A 283 16.05 2.62 13.95
C GLU A 283 14.96 2.61 15.01
N SER A 284 13.85 1.90 14.73
CA SER A 284 12.81 1.59 15.71
C SER A 284 13.03 0.20 16.29
N THR A 285 13.00 0.07 17.61
CA THR A 285 13.19 -1.19 18.33
C THR A 285 11.88 -1.76 18.87
N ALA A 286 10.77 -1.12 18.57
CA ALA A 286 9.42 -1.55 18.97
C ALA A 286 8.43 -1.29 17.85
N VAL A 287 7.48 -2.21 17.65
CA VAL A 287 6.38 -2.04 16.69
C VAL A 287 5.46 -0.91 17.15
N SER A 288 5.14 -0.86 18.43
CA SER A 288 4.12 0.04 18.95
C SER A 288 4.53 0.65 20.28
N LEU A 289 4.07 1.88 20.51
CA LEU A 289 4.15 2.54 21.82
C LEU A 289 3.14 1.92 22.79
N TRP A 290 1.99 1.50 22.27
CA TRP A 290 0.95 0.78 22.99
C TRP A 290 -0.01 0.11 22.00
N GLY A 291 -0.73 -0.91 22.46
CA GLY A 291 -1.69 -1.67 21.65
C GLY A 291 -1.05 -2.60 20.63
N HIS A 292 -1.73 -2.82 19.51
CA HIS A 292 -1.36 -3.74 18.41
C HIS A 292 -1.03 -5.16 18.91
N SER A 293 -1.96 -5.77 19.64
CA SER A 293 -1.91 -7.20 19.90
C SER A 293 -2.36 -7.90 18.61
N PHE A 294 -1.43 -8.54 17.93
CA PHE A 294 -1.71 -9.31 16.73
C PHE A 294 -2.20 -10.71 17.09
N ALA A 295 -3.25 -11.17 16.41
CA ALA A 295 -3.67 -12.55 16.50
C ALA A 295 -2.59 -13.44 15.84
N PRO A 296 -2.32 -14.66 16.38
CA PRO A 296 -1.46 -15.61 15.68
C PRO A 296 -2.00 -15.83 14.27
N PRO A 297 -1.12 -16.05 13.26
CA PRO A 297 -1.57 -16.48 11.95
C PRO A 297 -2.38 -17.78 12.11
N GLY A 298 -3.59 -17.78 11.57
CA GLY A 298 -4.51 -18.92 11.62
C GLY A 298 -4.07 -20.06 10.71
#